data_504f74017cb295d8215769366eb178af
#
_entry.id   504f74017cb295d8215769366eb178af
#
_cell.length_a   1.000
_cell.length_b   1.000
_cell.length_c   1.000
_cell.angle_alpha   90.00
_cell.angle_beta   90.00
_cell.angle_gamma   90.00
#
_symmetry.space_group_name_H-M   'P 1'
#
loop_
_entity.id
_entity.type
_entity.pdbx_description
1 polymer ?
#
loop_
_entity_poly.entity_id
_entity_poly.type
_entity_poly.pdbx_seq_one_letter_code
_entity_poly.pdbx_strand_id
1 'polypeptide(L)' 'GVLAEMVKEVVYRIMEKQEQNGLVIEEMMFYFLQAAQIDDKVTITPSIIAETRRRAHLDLMVTHGNHTVCKSVVVVKKT' A
#
# COMPACT_ATOMS: atom_id res chain seq x y z
N GLY A 1 -4.25 12.42 1.78
CA GLY A 1 -3.09 13.15 1.30
C GLY A 1 -2.43 12.47 0.11
N VAL A 2 -1.36 13.06 -0.35
CA VAL A 2 -0.65 12.56 -1.53
C VAL A 2 -0.14 11.15 -1.34
N LEU A 3 0.42 10.85 -0.18
CA LEU A 3 0.96 9.53 0.09
C LEU A 3 -0.15 8.46 0.08
N ALA A 4 -1.30 8.77 0.66
CA ALA A 4 -2.42 7.84 0.66
C ALA A 4 -2.88 7.54 -0.76
N GLU A 5 -2.93 8.54 -1.64
CA GLU A 5 -3.30 8.32 -3.03
C GLU A 5 -2.28 7.46 -3.77
N MET A 6 -0.99 7.67 -3.51
CA MET A 6 0.05 6.86 -4.11
C MET A 6 -0.04 5.40 -3.67
N VAL A 7 -0.27 5.17 -2.39
CA VAL A 7 -0.42 3.81 -1.85
C VAL A 7 -1.65 3.13 -2.44
N LYS A 8 -2.78 3.84 -2.52
CA LYS A 8 -4.00 3.30 -3.15
C LYS A 8 -3.74 2.87 -4.58
N GLU A 9 -3.04 3.69 -5.35
CA GLU A 9 -2.74 3.38 -6.74
C GLU A 9 -1.91 2.11 -6.86
N VAL A 10 -0.90 1.96 -6.01
CA VAL A 10 -0.05 0.76 -6.02
C VAL A 10 -0.87 -0.47 -5.67
N VAL A 11 -1.73 -0.37 -4.66
CA VAL A 11 -2.58 -1.49 -4.24
C VAL A 11 -3.50 -1.93 -5.39
N TYR A 12 -4.16 -0.98 -6.05
CA TYR A 12 -5.05 -1.32 -7.15
C TYR A 12 -4.29 -1.97 -8.30
N ARG A 13 -3.11 -1.49 -8.64
CA ARG A 13 -2.32 -2.08 -9.72
C ARG A 13 -1.95 -3.53 -9.45
N ILE A 14 -1.58 -3.83 -8.22
CA ILE A 14 -1.19 -5.17 -7.85
C ILE A 14 -2.39 -6.11 -7.83
N MET A 15 -3.48 -5.66 -7.25
CA MET A 15 -4.66 -6.51 -7.08
C MET A 15 -5.43 -6.69 -8.38
N GLU A 16 -5.39 -5.72 -9.29
CA GLU A 16 -6.04 -5.85 -10.60
C GLU A 16 -5.51 -7.02 -11.42
N LYS A 17 -4.25 -7.36 -11.25
CA LYS A 17 -3.67 -8.49 -11.96
C LYS A 17 -4.21 -9.82 -11.46
N GLN A 18 -4.75 -9.87 -10.26
CA GLN A 18 -5.21 -11.08 -9.62
C GLN A 18 -6.74 -11.16 -9.55
N GLU A 19 -7.40 -10.02 -9.57
CA GLU A 19 -8.84 -9.93 -9.39
C GLU A 19 -9.50 -9.27 -10.58
N GLN A 20 -10.54 -9.90 -11.09
CA GLN A 20 -11.32 -9.36 -12.21
C GLN A 20 -12.51 -8.54 -11.74
N ASN A 21 -12.89 -8.69 -10.48
CA ASN A 21 -14.02 -7.97 -9.90
C ASN A 21 -13.51 -6.77 -9.12
N GLY A 22 -14.41 -5.93 -8.68
CA GLY A 22 -14.04 -4.73 -7.95
C GLY A 22 -13.33 -5.03 -6.65
N LEU A 23 -12.57 -4.06 -6.19
CA LEU A 23 -11.84 -4.10 -4.93
C LEU A 23 -12.30 -2.96 -4.04
N VAL A 24 -12.35 -3.21 -2.75
CA VAL A 24 -12.66 -2.18 -1.76
C VAL A 24 -11.54 -2.16 -0.74
N ILE A 25 -10.95 -1.00 -0.53
CA ILE A 25 -9.97 -0.82 0.53
C ILE A 25 -10.75 -0.59 1.82
N GLU A 26 -10.68 -1.55 2.75
CA GLU A 26 -11.40 -1.47 4.01
C GLU A 26 -10.63 -0.72 5.08
N GLU A 27 -9.31 -0.91 5.10
CA GLU A 27 -8.45 -0.25 6.08
C GLU A 27 -7.16 0.17 5.42
N MET A 28 -6.63 1.29 5.86
CA MET A 28 -5.33 1.78 5.43
C MET A 28 -4.70 2.49 6.62
N MET A 29 -3.58 1.96 7.09
CA MET A 29 -2.85 2.53 8.21
C MET A 29 -1.46 2.92 7.78
N PHE A 30 -0.94 3.98 8.36
CA PHE A 30 0.40 4.49 8.09
C PHE A 30 1.19 4.59 9.38
N TYR A 31 2.43 4.13 9.32
CA TYR A 31 3.39 4.25 10.42
C TYR A 31 4.56 5.07 9.91
N PHE A 32 4.67 6.31 10.37
CA PHE A 32 5.75 7.20 9.95
C PHE A 32 6.96 6.97 10.84
N LEU A 33 8.06 6.56 10.23
CA LEU A 33 9.28 6.22 10.96
C LEU A 33 10.27 7.37 10.96
N GLN A 34 10.22 8.22 9.95
CA GLN A 34 11.08 9.37 9.81
C GLN A 34 10.30 10.52 9.18
N ALA A 35 10.68 11.74 9.52
CA ALA A 35 10.16 12.89 8.82
C ALA A 35 10.71 12.89 7.39
N ALA A 36 9.83 12.95 6.40
CA ALA A 36 10.21 13.05 5.01
C ALA A 36 9.30 14.02 4.32
N GLN A 37 9.84 14.74 3.35
CA GLN A 37 9.01 15.58 2.51
C GLN A 37 8.34 14.69 1.47
N ILE A 38 7.04 14.89 1.31
CA ILE A 38 6.23 14.03 0.44
C ILE A 38 6.55 14.24 -1.03
N ASP A 39 7.09 15.40 -1.36
CA ASP A 39 7.51 15.72 -2.72
C ASP A 39 8.86 15.13 -3.11
N ASP A 40 9.58 14.52 -2.17
CA ASP A 40 10.78 13.76 -2.50
C ASP A 40 10.40 12.50 -3.26
N LYS A 41 11.30 12.02 -4.08
CA LYS A 41 11.07 10.77 -4.79
C LYS A 41 11.11 9.61 -3.81
N VAL A 42 10.01 8.91 -3.72
CA VAL A 42 9.91 7.74 -2.85
C VAL A 42 9.63 6.49 -3.67
N THR A 43 10.08 5.37 -3.16
CA THR A 43 9.78 4.06 -3.74
C THR A 43 8.82 3.35 -2.81
N ILE A 44 7.76 2.80 -3.39
CA ILE A 44 6.78 2.03 -2.64
C ILE A 44 6.92 0.56 -3.05
N THR A 45 7.28 -0.27 -2.09
CA THR A 45 7.47 -1.70 -2.31
C THR A 45 6.35 -2.46 -1.61
N PRO A 46 5.42 -3.05 -2.35
CA PRO A 46 4.32 -3.79 -1.76
C PRO A 46 4.65 -5.25 -1.54
N SER A 47 3.93 -5.86 -0.60
CA SER A 47 4.07 -7.26 -0.30
C SER A 47 2.72 -7.77 0.22
N ILE A 48 2.23 -8.87 -0.32
CA ILE A 48 1.01 -9.50 0.18
C ILE A 48 1.42 -10.38 1.36
N ILE A 49 1.00 -10.01 2.56
CA ILE A 49 1.40 -10.73 3.77
C ILE A 49 0.41 -11.80 4.19
N ALA A 50 -0.83 -11.68 3.77
CA ALA A 50 -1.84 -12.69 4.02
C ALA A 50 -2.94 -12.52 2.99
N GLU A 51 -3.45 -13.64 2.50
CA GLU A 51 -4.50 -13.60 1.51
C GLU A 51 -5.49 -14.72 1.77
N THR A 52 -6.78 -14.36 1.75
CA THR A 52 -7.86 -15.30 1.80
C THR A 52 -8.69 -15.16 0.53
N ARG A 53 -9.74 -15.95 0.44
CA ARG A 53 -10.65 -15.88 -0.70
C ARG A 53 -11.31 -14.52 -0.85
N ARG A 54 -11.56 -13.84 0.27
CA ARG A 54 -12.32 -12.58 0.28
C ARG A 54 -11.49 -11.35 0.59
N ARG A 55 -10.32 -11.52 1.20
CA ARG A 55 -9.51 -10.39 1.66
C ARG A 55 -8.05 -10.62 1.37
N ALA A 56 -7.35 -9.52 1.23
CA ALA A 56 -5.89 -9.51 1.14
C ALA A 56 -5.35 -8.46 2.10
N HIS A 57 -4.28 -8.82 2.78
CA HIS A 57 -3.57 -7.92 3.67
C HIS A 57 -2.23 -7.63 3.03
N LEU A 58 -1.98 -6.34 2.78
CA LEU A 58 -0.75 -5.91 2.13
C LEU A 58 0.06 -5.05 3.07
N ASP A 59 1.37 -5.22 2.98
CA ASP A 59 2.33 -4.39 3.66
C ASP A 59 3.06 -3.61 2.58
N LEU A 60 3.14 -2.29 2.72
CA LEU A 60 3.82 -1.44 1.76
C LEU A 60 4.90 -0.66 2.49
N MET A 61 6.11 -0.77 1.97
CA MET A 61 7.25 -0.07 2.51
C MET A 61 7.55 1.13 1.64
N VAL A 62 7.58 2.31 2.23
CA VAL A 62 7.89 3.54 1.53
C VAL A 62 9.32 3.93 1.89
N THR A 63 10.19 3.96 0.89
CA THR A 63 11.60 4.26 1.09
C THR A 63 12.02 5.50 0.31
N HIS A 64 13.01 6.20 0.86
CA HIS A 64 13.68 7.29 0.19
C HIS A 64 15.18 7.01 0.29
N GLY A 65 15.79 6.71 -0.86
CA GLY A 65 17.16 6.22 -0.86
C GLY A 65 17.24 4.89 -0.11
N ASN A 66 18.10 4.83 0.89
CA ASN A 66 18.29 3.63 1.70
C ASN A 66 17.49 3.66 3.02
N HIS A 67 16.60 4.64 3.16
CA HIS A 67 15.88 4.83 4.41
C HIS A 67 14.40 4.50 4.25
N THR A 68 13.88 3.68 5.15
CA THR A 68 12.43 3.46 5.23
C THR A 68 11.83 4.63 5.99
N VAL A 69 10.97 5.39 5.32
CA VAL A 69 10.37 6.58 5.91
C VAL A 69 8.96 6.32 6.43
N CYS A 70 8.29 5.32 5.87
CA CYS A 70 6.92 5.02 6.24
C CYS A 70 6.61 3.56 5.92
N LYS A 71 5.72 2.96 6.70
CA LYS A 71 5.10 1.69 6.37
C LYS A 71 3.60 1.88 6.33
N SER A 72 2.96 1.19 5.41
CA SER A 72 1.50 1.18 5.32
C SER A 72 0.99 -0.24 5.36
N VAL A 73 -0.08 -0.45 6.09
CA VAL A 73 -0.81 -1.72 6.10
C VAL A 73 -2.18 -1.47 5.51
N VAL A 74 -2.52 -2.25 4.50
CA VAL A 74 -3.77 -2.07 3.76
C VAL A 74 -4.54 -3.38 3.77
N VAL A 75 -5.82 -3.32 4.11
CA VAL A 75 -6.73 -4.46 4.02
C VAL A 75 -7.69 -4.20 2.88
N VAL A 76 -7.73 -5.14 1.93
CA VAL A 76 -8.56 -5.04 0.73
C VAL A 76 -9.58 -6.16 0.76
N LYS A 77 -10.83 -5.81 0.47
CA LYS A 77 -11.90 -6.79 0.27
C LYS A 77 -12.05 -7.04 -1.23
N LYS A 78 -12.06 -8.31 -1.57
CA LYS A 78 -12.30 -8.77 -2.94
C LYS A 78 -13.80 -8.94 -3.15
N THR A 79 -14.34 -8.30 -4.14
CA THR A 79 -15.78 -8.38 -4.41
C THR A 79 -16.08 -9.21 -5.64
#